data_2dbcb7eabe37e90d386d7261994aa74e
#
_entry.id   2dbcb7eabe37e90d386d7261994aa74e
#
_cell.length_a   1.000
_cell.length_b   1.000
_cell.length_c   1.000
_cell.angle_alpha   90.00
_cell.angle_beta   90.00
_cell.angle_gamma   90.00
#
_symmetry.space_group_name_H-M   'P 1'
#
loop_
_entity.id
_entity.type
_entity.pdbx_description
1 polymer ?
#
loop_
_entity_poly.entity_id
_entity_poly.type
_entity_poly.pdbx_seq_one_letter_code
_entity_poly.pdbx_strand_id
1 'polypeptide(L)'
;MSGRRARLGGKLDGLAKWLLKFRIFNYPARVISDSRFAWSFISRLDRIRVRRQKDRLLKWDLPKHISIIMDGNRRFAWNLSVATEVGHKHGKEKLKQVMDWILELEIPYLTVYALSTENISSRESEELDSLYDLYVTGLNEISEDPRIHSKEVKVRAAGRIEKLPERVRGAIENAEQKTRRYSNFTFTVCLAYGGREEIVDAVKAVASDYASGELALENIDTKEISKRLYDADIPDPDLVIRTSGEERVSNFLLWQIAYSELYFTDVHWPSFSKADLYDAIETFQMRRRRYGR
;
A
#
# COMPACT_ATOMS: atom_id res chain seq x y z
N MET A 1 -7.46 46.96 -13.88
CA MET A 1 -8.50 46.00 -13.40
C MET A 1 -7.91 44.62 -13.03
N SER A 2 -6.82 44.60 -12.26
CA SER A 2 -6.04 43.36 -11.97
C SER A 2 -6.05 42.92 -10.49
N GLY A 3 -6.61 43.68 -9.58
CA GLY A 3 -6.49 43.48 -8.12
C GLY A 3 -7.61 42.67 -7.43
N ARG A 4 -8.73 42.37 -8.11
CA ARG A 4 -9.88 41.68 -7.47
C ARG A 4 -9.88 40.16 -7.58
N ARG A 5 -9.21 39.56 -8.55
CA ARG A 5 -9.18 38.10 -8.74
C ARG A 5 -8.24 37.34 -7.77
N ALA A 6 -7.19 37.99 -7.30
CA ALA A 6 -6.25 37.37 -6.35
C ALA A 6 -6.79 37.25 -4.91
N ARG A 7 -7.71 38.15 -4.50
CA ARG A 7 -8.28 38.12 -3.12
C ARG A 7 -9.41 37.11 -2.94
N LEU A 8 -10.08 36.69 -4.00
CA LEU A 8 -11.14 35.66 -3.95
C LEU A 8 -10.57 34.24 -3.84
N GLY A 9 -9.41 33.97 -4.45
CA GLY A 9 -8.74 32.66 -4.35
C GLY A 9 -8.29 32.33 -2.92
N GLY A 10 -7.72 33.30 -2.21
CA GLY A 10 -7.22 33.10 -0.83
C GLY A 10 -8.32 32.91 0.22
N LYS A 11 -9.50 33.51 0.03
CA LYS A 11 -10.66 33.33 0.93
C LYS A 11 -11.36 31.99 0.73
N LEU A 12 -11.43 31.50 -0.52
CA LEU A 12 -11.96 30.18 -0.84
C LEU A 12 -11.06 29.05 -0.33
N ASP A 13 -9.74 29.24 -0.38
CA ASP A 13 -8.77 28.30 0.21
C ASP A 13 -8.86 28.24 1.75
N GLY A 14 -9.11 29.37 2.40
CA GLY A 14 -9.33 29.42 3.85
C GLY A 14 -10.64 28.73 4.28
N LEU A 15 -11.72 28.96 3.55
CA LEU A 15 -13.02 28.34 3.83
C LEU A 15 -13.00 26.85 3.52
N ALA A 16 -12.34 26.43 2.44
CA ALA A 16 -12.14 25.04 2.10
C ALA A 16 -11.25 24.31 3.13
N LYS A 17 -10.16 24.96 3.60
CA LYS A 17 -9.32 24.44 4.70
C LYS A 17 -10.06 24.37 6.03
N TRP A 18 -10.94 25.33 6.31
CA TRP A 18 -11.77 25.34 7.52
C TRP A 18 -12.84 24.24 7.46
N LEU A 19 -13.53 24.06 6.34
CA LEU A 19 -14.51 22.98 6.13
C LEU A 19 -13.87 21.59 6.12
N LEU A 20 -12.59 21.49 5.70
CA LEU A 20 -11.82 20.23 5.69
C LEU A 20 -11.17 19.92 7.06
N LYS A 21 -10.96 20.93 7.91
CA LYS A 21 -10.49 20.74 9.29
C LYS A 21 -11.57 20.20 10.22
N PHE A 22 -12.83 20.51 9.93
CA PHE A 22 -13.98 19.80 10.48
C PHE A 22 -14.25 18.62 9.54
N ARG A 23 -13.65 17.47 9.83
CA ARG A 23 -13.95 16.17 9.20
C ARG A 23 -15.47 15.96 9.22
N ILE A 24 -16.17 16.37 8.15
CA ILE A 24 -17.64 16.25 7.99
C ILE A 24 -18.07 14.76 8.00
N PHE A 25 -17.13 13.83 7.99
CA PHE A 25 -17.38 12.39 8.13
C PHE A 25 -17.84 11.92 9.51
N ASN A 26 -17.83 12.78 10.55
CA ASN A 26 -18.36 12.45 11.89
C ASN A 26 -19.75 13.03 12.16
N TYR A 27 -20.40 13.69 11.19
CA TYR A 27 -21.81 14.07 11.32
C TYR A 27 -22.70 12.88 10.90
N PRO A 28 -23.75 12.54 11.70
CA PRO A 28 -24.63 11.45 11.35
C PRO A 28 -25.23 11.70 9.96
N ALA A 29 -25.20 10.70 9.11
CA ALA A 29 -25.63 10.72 7.71
C ALA A 29 -27.06 11.27 7.48
N ARG A 30 -27.81 11.55 8.52
CA ARG A 30 -29.18 12.09 8.49
C ARG A 30 -29.28 13.58 8.11
N VAL A 31 -28.22 14.37 8.21
CA VAL A 31 -28.30 15.83 7.92
C VAL A 31 -27.92 16.17 6.47
N ILE A 32 -27.28 15.24 5.75
CA ILE A 32 -26.82 15.44 4.36
C ILE A 32 -27.70 14.71 3.34
N SER A 33 -28.72 13.93 3.80
CA SER A 33 -29.49 13.04 2.93
C SER A 33 -30.42 13.73 1.91
N ASP A 34 -30.68 15.03 2.04
CA ASP A 34 -31.71 15.70 1.23
C ASP A 34 -31.22 16.59 0.08
N SER A 35 -29.92 16.67 -0.20
CA SER A 35 -29.48 17.46 -1.37
C SER A 35 -28.49 16.71 -2.24
N ARG A 36 -29.00 16.08 -3.30
CA ARG A 36 -28.18 15.57 -4.43
C ARG A 36 -27.22 16.64 -4.97
N PHE A 37 -27.57 17.92 -4.82
CA PHE A 37 -26.75 19.07 -5.21
C PHE A 37 -25.52 19.25 -4.31
N ALA A 38 -25.65 19.10 -2.99
CA ALA A 38 -24.51 19.23 -2.07
C ALA A 38 -23.47 18.11 -2.32
N TRP A 39 -23.90 16.87 -2.51
CA TRP A 39 -23.02 15.75 -2.86
C TRP A 39 -22.33 15.94 -4.22
N SER A 40 -23.04 16.41 -5.23
CA SER A 40 -22.47 16.72 -6.54
C SER A 40 -21.45 17.85 -6.46
N PHE A 41 -21.71 18.88 -5.67
CA PHE A 41 -20.79 20.01 -5.48
C PHE A 41 -19.53 19.60 -4.71
N ILE A 42 -19.66 18.86 -3.60
CA ILE A 42 -18.53 18.34 -2.81
C ILE A 42 -17.67 17.41 -3.67
N SER A 43 -18.25 16.49 -4.40
CA SER A 43 -17.52 15.56 -5.27
C SER A 43 -16.81 16.28 -6.44
N ARG A 44 -17.35 17.41 -6.90
CA ARG A 44 -16.71 18.24 -7.93
C ARG A 44 -15.51 19.01 -7.37
N LEU A 45 -15.63 19.56 -6.17
CA LEU A 45 -14.53 20.22 -5.48
C LEU A 45 -13.39 19.25 -5.17
N ASP A 46 -13.72 18.05 -4.72
CA ASP A 46 -12.74 16.99 -4.45
C ASP A 46 -11.98 16.58 -5.72
N ARG A 47 -12.68 16.41 -6.84
CA ARG A 47 -12.04 16.12 -8.14
C ARG A 47 -11.07 17.23 -8.58
N ILE A 48 -11.47 18.51 -8.39
CA ILE A 48 -10.60 19.65 -8.72
C ILE A 48 -9.38 19.67 -7.81
N ARG A 49 -9.54 19.40 -6.50
CA ARG A 49 -8.46 19.32 -5.53
C ARG A 49 -7.45 18.23 -5.92
N VAL A 50 -7.93 17.01 -6.13
CA VAL A 50 -7.13 15.84 -6.51
C VAL A 50 -6.38 16.11 -7.83
N ARG A 51 -7.04 16.70 -8.84
CA ARG A 51 -6.37 17.06 -10.09
C ARG A 51 -5.24 18.08 -9.89
N ARG A 52 -5.49 19.15 -9.15
CA ARG A 52 -4.45 20.16 -8.84
C ARG A 52 -3.30 19.56 -8.01
N GLN A 53 -3.60 18.64 -7.13
CA GLN A 53 -2.60 17.92 -6.34
C GLN A 53 -1.73 17.05 -7.26
N LYS A 54 -2.34 16.28 -8.17
CA LYS A 54 -1.60 15.52 -9.19
C LYS A 54 -0.68 16.41 -10.02
N ASP A 55 -1.19 17.56 -10.52
CA ASP A 55 -0.38 18.50 -11.31
C ASP A 55 0.82 19.07 -10.52
N ARG A 56 0.74 19.14 -9.18
CA ARG A 56 1.86 19.52 -8.32
C ARG A 56 2.86 18.39 -8.12
N LEU A 57 2.37 17.17 -7.87
CA LEU A 57 3.22 15.98 -7.67
C LEU A 57 4.09 15.70 -8.89
N LEU A 58 3.52 15.83 -10.10
CA LEU A 58 4.23 15.57 -11.35
C LEU A 58 5.34 16.60 -11.69
N LYS A 59 5.47 17.67 -10.90
CA LYS A 59 6.58 18.64 -11.05
C LYS A 59 7.86 18.21 -10.36
N TRP A 60 7.81 17.14 -9.57
CA TRP A 60 8.92 16.64 -8.75
C TRP A 60 9.02 15.12 -8.88
N ASP A 61 10.18 14.58 -8.54
CA ASP A 61 10.40 13.14 -8.57
C ASP A 61 9.40 12.41 -7.69
N LEU A 62 8.73 11.43 -8.28
CA LEU A 62 7.85 10.51 -7.58
C LEU A 62 8.68 9.40 -6.92
N PRO A 63 8.19 8.78 -5.83
CA PRO A 63 8.79 7.55 -5.31
C PRO A 63 8.71 6.46 -6.39
N LYS A 64 9.77 5.68 -6.54
CA LYS A 64 9.78 4.54 -7.46
C LYS A 64 9.11 3.33 -6.85
N HIS A 65 9.20 3.17 -5.53
CA HIS A 65 8.60 2.07 -4.81
C HIS A 65 7.83 2.58 -3.60
N ILE A 66 6.53 2.28 -3.57
CA ILE A 66 5.66 2.53 -2.42
C ILE A 66 5.32 1.21 -1.77
N SER A 67 5.48 1.13 -0.43
CA SER A 67 5.02 0.00 0.37
C SER A 67 3.90 0.44 1.31
N ILE A 68 2.87 -0.41 1.49
CA ILE A 68 1.67 -0.04 2.27
C ILE A 68 1.36 -1.11 3.32
N ILE A 69 1.27 -0.68 4.60
CA ILE A 69 0.71 -1.48 5.69
C ILE A 69 -0.79 -1.15 5.78
N MET A 70 -1.62 -2.06 5.27
CA MET A 70 -3.07 -1.91 5.13
C MET A 70 -3.81 -2.14 6.45
N ASP A 71 -3.58 -1.28 7.45
CA ASP A 71 -4.16 -1.41 8.78
C ASP A 71 -5.54 -0.74 8.91
N GLY A 72 -6.39 -1.30 9.79
CA GLY A 72 -7.67 -0.73 10.16
C GLY A 72 -8.91 -1.37 9.58
N ASN A 73 -8.84 -2.49 8.87
CA ASN A 73 -10.00 -3.21 8.33
C ASN A 73 -11.00 -3.62 9.42
N ARG A 74 -10.52 -4.21 10.52
CA ARG A 74 -11.33 -4.61 11.67
C ARG A 74 -11.95 -3.39 12.39
N ARG A 75 -11.14 -2.34 12.63
CA ARG A 75 -11.61 -1.09 13.26
C ARG A 75 -12.66 -0.38 12.42
N PHE A 76 -12.49 -0.39 11.09
CA PHE A 76 -13.50 0.11 10.16
C PHE A 76 -14.84 -0.64 10.27
N ALA A 77 -14.81 -1.98 10.28
CA ALA A 77 -16.00 -2.80 10.44
C ALA A 77 -16.68 -2.54 11.78
N TRP A 78 -15.90 -2.48 12.85
CA TRP A 78 -16.43 -2.16 14.20
C TRP A 78 -17.10 -0.79 14.24
N ASN A 79 -16.50 0.25 13.69
CA ASN A 79 -17.08 1.59 13.64
C ASN A 79 -18.42 1.64 12.88
N LEU A 80 -18.63 0.73 11.94
CA LEU A 80 -19.88 0.58 11.19
C LEU A 80 -20.86 -0.42 11.82
N SER A 81 -20.49 -1.09 12.92
CA SER A 81 -21.24 -2.17 13.55
C SER A 81 -21.58 -3.31 12.58
N VAL A 82 -20.60 -3.68 11.72
CA VAL A 82 -20.71 -4.80 10.77
C VAL A 82 -19.67 -5.87 11.07
N ALA A 83 -19.84 -7.05 10.50
CA ALA A 83 -18.89 -8.16 10.66
C ALA A 83 -17.49 -7.82 10.10
N THR A 84 -16.45 -8.40 10.69
CA THR A 84 -15.03 -8.16 10.33
C THR A 84 -14.75 -8.46 8.86
N GLU A 85 -15.38 -9.50 8.30
CA GLU A 85 -15.26 -9.92 6.89
C GLU A 85 -15.70 -8.80 5.92
N VAL A 86 -16.69 -7.99 6.32
CA VAL A 86 -17.12 -6.84 5.53
C VAL A 86 -16.00 -5.80 5.45
N GLY A 87 -15.30 -5.55 6.56
CA GLY A 87 -14.13 -4.68 6.58
C GLY A 87 -13.00 -5.17 5.67
N HIS A 88 -12.72 -6.47 5.70
CA HIS A 88 -11.70 -7.08 4.83
C HIS A 88 -12.09 -7.02 3.34
N LYS A 89 -13.37 -7.26 3.00
CA LYS A 89 -13.88 -7.10 1.62
C LYS A 89 -13.73 -5.66 1.13
N HIS A 90 -14.08 -4.67 1.96
CA HIS A 90 -13.85 -3.26 1.63
C HIS A 90 -12.36 -2.93 1.46
N GLY A 91 -11.49 -3.54 2.28
CA GLY A 91 -10.03 -3.42 2.14
C GLY A 91 -9.52 -3.98 0.81
N LYS A 92 -10.03 -5.12 0.34
CA LYS A 92 -9.71 -5.69 -0.99
C LYS A 92 -10.10 -4.73 -2.12
N GLU A 93 -11.32 -4.20 -2.08
CA GLU A 93 -11.78 -3.24 -3.11
C GLU A 93 -10.99 -1.93 -3.07
N LYS A 94 -10.54 -1.52 -1.88
CA LYS A 94 -9.66 -0.36 -1.72
C LYS A 94 -8.29 -0.61 -2.36
N LEU A 95 -7.72 -1.81 -2.21
CA LEU A 95 -6.46 -2.17 -2.85
C LEU A 95 -6.52 -2.03 -4.37
N LYS A 96 -7.60 -2.49 -5.01
CA LYS A 96 -7.81 -2.31 -6.45
C LYS A 96 -7.77 -0.83 -6.86
N GLN A 97 -8.46 0.04 -6.09
CA GLN A 97 -8.45 1.49 -6.35
C GLN A 97 -7.05 2.08 -6.19
N VAL A 98 -6.31 1.68 -5.16
CA VAL A 98 -4.93 2.16 -4.93
C VAL A 98 -4.01 1.70 -6.04
N MET A 99 -4.12 0.46 -6.51
CA MET A 99 -3.37 -0.01 -7.67
C MET A 99 -3.64 0.86 -8.90
N ASP A 100 -4.90 1.21 -9.18
CA ASP A 100 -5.24 2.12 -10.29
C ASP A 100 -4.57 3.49 -10.13
N TRP A 101 -4.51 4.04 -8.92
CA TRP A 101 -3.87 5.34 -8.67
C TRP A 101 -2.35 5.29 -8.82
N ILE A 102 -1.72 4.19 -8.40
CA ILE A 102 -0.29 3.93 -8.57
C ILE A 102 0.06 3.80 -10.06
N LEU A 103 -0.73 3.02 -10.80
CA LEU A 103 -0.56 2.87 -12.26
C LEU A 103 -0.79 4.19 -13.02
N GLU A 104 -1.73 5.04 -12.57
CA GLU A 104 -1.96 6.38 -13.13
C GLU A 104 -0.80 7.35 -12.90
N LEU A 105 -0.03 7.17 -11.83
CA LEU A 105 1.17 7.93 -11.51
C LEU A 105 2.43 7.32 -12.11
N GLU A 106 2.31 6.17 -12.78
CA GLU A 106 3.45 5.43 -13.36
C GLU A 106 4.53 5.07 -12.32
N ILE A 107 4.12 4.77 -11.08
CA ILE A 107 5.02 4.33 -10.02
C ILE A 107 5.25 2.82 -10.22
N PRO A 108 6.49 2.38 -10.51
CA PRO A 108 6.73 1.03 -11.03
C PRO A 108 6.61 -0.09 -10.00
N TYR A 109 6.72 0.20 -8.68
CA TYR A 109 6.69 -0.83 -7.65
C TYR A 109 5.69 -0.50 -6.56
N LEU A 110 4.83 -1.48 -6.23
CA LEU A 110 3.90 -1.45 -5.10
C LEU A 110 4.02 -2.73 -4.30
N THR A 111 4.38 -2.63 -3.02
CA THR A 111 4.36 -3.77 -2.07
C THR A 111 3.32 -3.53 -0.99
N VAL A 112 2.50 -4.54 -0.68
CA VAL A 112 1.46 -4.43 0.35
C VAL A 112 1.61 -5.51 1.42
N TYR A 113 1.39 -5.13 2.69
CA TYR A 113 1.38 -6.06 3.81
C TYR A 113 -0.03 -6.58 4.06
N ALA A 114 -0.29 -7.81 3.63
CA ALA A 114 -1.62 -8.40 3.71
C ALA A 114 -1.78 -9.38 4.88
N LEU A 115 -0.77 -10.22 5.18
CA LEU A 115 -0.82 -11.18 6.27
C LEU A 115 0.56 -11.36 6.91
N SER A 116 0.69 -11.03 8.19
CA SER A 116 1.92 -11.26 8.93
C SER A 116 2.00 -12.68 9.52
N THR A 117 3.21 -13.14 9.86
CA THR A 117 3.43 -14.41 10.58
C THR A 117 2.73 -14.41 11.94
N GLU A 118 2.71 -13.26 12.63
CA GLU A 118 2.05 -13.10 13.91
C GLU A 118 0.52 -13.19 13.78
N ASN A 119 -0.05 -12.69 12.68
CA ASN A 119 -1.48 -12.79 12.42
C ASN A 119 -1.94 -14.24 12.22
N ILE A 120 -1.12 -15.08 11.59
CA ILE A 120 -1.40 -16.51 11.45
C ILE A 120 -1.48 -17.21 12.80
N SER A 121 -0.60 -16.81 13.73
CA SER A 121 -0.53 -17.43 15.07
C SER A 121 -1.58 -16.90 16.05
N SER A 122 -2.11 -15.69 15.85
CA SER A 122 -2.94 -14.99 16.82
C SER A 122 -4.41 -14.84 16.45
N ARG A 123 -4.78 -15.08 15.20
CA ARG A 123 -6.19 -14.97 14.75
C ARG A 123 -6.94 -16.28 14.97
N GLU A 124 -8.24 -16.15 15.17
CA GLU A 124 -9.16 -17.29 15.20
C GLU A 124 -9.19 -18.00 13.83
N SER A 125 -9.36 -19.31 13.85
CA SER A 125 -9.31 -20.15 12.63
C SER A 125 -10.35 -19.73 11.58
N GLU A 126 -11.55 -19.35 12.00
CA GLU A 126 -12.63 -18.92 11.10
C GLU A 126 -12.31 -17.59 10.40
N GLU A 127 -11.75 -16.61 11.14
CA GLU A 127 -11.30 -15.35 10.53
C GLU A 127 -10.17 -15.61 9.54
N LEU A 128 -9.24 -16.49 9.89
CA LEU A 128 -8.09 -16.81 9.05
C LEU A 128 -8.53 -17.53 7.76
N ASP A 129 -9.45 -18.48 7.85
CA ASP A 129 -10.02 -19.17 6.68
C ASP A 129 -10.75 -18.19 5.75
N SER A 130 -11.54 -17.28 6.31
CA SER A 130 -12.20 -16.20 5.55
C SER A 130 -11.21 -15.30 4.83
N LEU A 131 -10.06 -14.99 5.46
CA LEU A 131 -8.98 -14.24 4.83
C LEU A 131 -8.30 -15.02 3.70
N TYR A 132 -8.04 -16.30 3.89
CA TYR A 132 -7.49 -17.16 2.85
C TYR A 132 -8.38 -17.20 1.61
N ASP A 133 -9.69 -17.32 1.79
CA ASP A 133 -10.66 -17.29 0.68
C ASP A 133 -10.67 -15.91 -0.01
N LEU A 134 -10.50 -14.83 0.76
CA LEU A 134 -10.38 -13.49 0.21
C LEU A 134 -9.10 -13.32 -0.62
N TYR A 135 -7.97 -13.91 -0.18
CA TYR A 135 -6.72 -13.87 -0.95
C TYR A 135 -6.81 -14.71 -2.23
N VAL A 136 -7.38 -15.91 -2.16
CA VAL A 136 -7.63 -16.74 -3.37
C VAL A 136 -8.48 -15.96 -4.38
N THR A 137 -9.60 -15.41 -3.91
CA THR A 137 -10.49 -14.61 -4.77
C THR A 137 -9.76 -13.38 -5.34
N GLY A 138 -9.03 -12.63 -4.51
CA GLY A 138 -8.31 -11.43 -4.92
C GLY A 138 -7.20 -11.71 -5.93
N LEU A 139 -6.40 -12.76 -5.72
CA LEU A 139 -5.32 -13.17 -6.62
C LEU A 139 -5.87 -13.64 -7.98
N ASN A 140 -6.96 -14.42 -7.98
CA ASN A 140 -7.61 -14.84 -9.20
C ASN A 140 -8.21 -13.66 -9.97
N GLU A 141 -8.90 -12.73 -9.28
CA GLU A 141 -9.42 -11.51 -9.90
C GLU A 141 -8.30 -10.66 -10.52
N ILE A 142 -7.18 -10.47 -9.81
CA ILE A 142 -6.02 -9.73 -10.31
C ILE A 142 -5.43 -10.42 -11.53
N SER A 143 -5.27 -11.75 -11.49
CA SER A 143 -4.66 -12.50 -12.60
C SER A 143 -5.50 -12.51 -13.89
N GLU A 144 -6.78 -12.20 -13.80
CA GLU A 144 -7.70 -12.12 -14.95
C GLU A 144 -8.06 -10.67 -15.34
N ASP A 145 -7.62 -9.68 -14.57
CA ASP A 145 -8.00 -8.28 -14.80
C ASP A 145 -7.33 -7.75 -16.08
N PRO A 146 -8.11 -7.29 -17.10
CA PRO A 146 -7.55 -6.75 -18.32
C PRO A 146 -6.58 -5.59 -18.12
N ARG A 147 -6.71 -4.83 -17.02
CA ARG A 147 -5.82 -3.71 -16.69
C ARG A 147 -4.43 -4.21 -16.33
N ILE A 148 -4.34 -5.32 -15.58
CA ILE A 148 -3.08 -5.98 -15.21
C ILE A 148 -2.31 -6.38 -16.47
N HIS A 149 -3.00 -6.98 -17.42
CA HIS A 149 -2.42 -7.41 -18.69
C HIS A 149 -2.04 -6.24 -19.61
N SER A 150 -2.95 -5.26 -19.76
CA SER A 150 -2.69 -4.10 -20.64
C SER A 150 -1.59 -3.16 -20.11
N LYS A 151 -1.39 -3.13 -18.79
CA LYS A 151 -0.33 -2.34 -18.15
C LYS A 151 0.94 -3.15 -17.89
N GLU A 152 0.94 -4.45 -18.23
CA GLU A 152 2.06 -5.37 -18.00
C GLU A 152 2.52 -5.38 -16.54
N VAL A 153 1.56 -5.58 -15.62
CA VAL A 153 1.82 -5.67 -14.18
C VAL A 153 2.24 -7.08 -13.82
N LYS A 154 3.48 -7.25 -13.36
CA LYS A 154 3.98 -8.49 -12.76
C LYS A 154 3.44 -8.62 -11.34
N VAL A 155 2.74 -9.71 -11.05
CA VAL A 155 2.24 -10.04 -9.72
C VAL A 155 3.22 -10.97 -9.03
N ARG A 156 3.51 -10.72 -7.76
CA ARG A 156 4.42 -11.52 -6.92
C ARG A 156 3.85 -11.69 -5.52
N ALA A 157 4.24 -12.77 -4.86
CA ALA A 157 4.02 -12.94 -3.43
C ALA A 157 5.38 -13.07 -2.71
N ALA A 158 5.50 -12.43 -1.53
CA ALA A 158 6.68 -12.52 -0.69
C ALA A 158 6.30 -12.98 0.71
N GLY A 159 7.14 -13.85 1.32
CA GLY A 159 6.94 -14.42 2.65
C GLY A 159 7.11 -15.93 2.66
N ARG A 160 6.75 -16.54 3.77
CA ARG A 160 6.82 -18.00 3.95
C ARG A 160 5.60 -18.68 3.31
N ILE A 161 5.55 -18.64 1.98
CA ILE A 161 4.43 -19.11 1.16
C ILE A 161 4.12 -20.58 1.43
N GLU A 162 5.13 -21.39 1.76
CA GLU A 162 4.99 -22.82 2.12
C GLU A 162 4.11 -23.06 3.36
N LYS A 163 3.92 -22.05 4.21
CA LYS A 163 3.05 -22.12 5.41
C LYS A 163 1.58 -21.85 5.11
N LEU A 164 1.26 -21.38 3.91
CA LEU A 164 -0.11 -21.10 3.50
C LEU A 164 -0.82 -22.37 3.05
N PRO A 165 -2.15 -22.44 3.19
CA PRO A 165 -2.95 -23.54 2.65
C PRO A 165 -2.74 -23.69 1.14
N GLU A 166 -2.86 -24.94 0.64
CA GLU A 166 -2.66 -25.29 -0.77
C GLU A 166 -3.47 -24.41 -1.72
N ARG A 167 -4.75 -24.12 -1.37
CA ARG A 167 -5.60 -23.25 -2.20
C ARG A 167 -5.05 -21.85 -2.40
N VAL A 168 -4.35 -21.31 -1.37
CA VAL A 168 -3.73 -19.97 -1.47
C VAL A 168 -2.45 -20.04 -2.30
N ARG A 169 -1.62 -21.07 -2.08
CA ARG A 169 -0.40 -21.32 -2.85
C ARG A 169 -0.69 -21.45 -4.33
N GLY A 170 -1.69 -22.27 -4.68
CA GLY A 170 -2.10 -22.46 -6.07
C GLY A 170 -2.62 -21.17 -6.72
N ALA A 171 -3.31 -20.28 -5.96
CA ALA A 171 -3.74 -18.98 -6.48
C ALA A 171 -2.55 -18.03 -6.70
N ILE A 172 -1.54 -18.06 -5.82
CA ILE A 172 -0.29 -17.32 -5.98
C ILE A 172 0.43 -17.80 -7.26
N GLU A 173 0.69 -19.09 -7.38
CA GLU A 173 1.38 -19.67 -8.53
C GLU A 173 0.69 -19.33 -9.86
N ASN A 174 -0.64 -19.42 -9.89
CA ASN A 174 -1.43 -19.04 -11.07
C ASN A 174 -1.25 -17.56 -11.44
N ALA A 175 -1.33 -16.65 -10.46
CA ALA A 175 -1.17 -15.22 -10.69
C ALA A 175 0.26 -14.88 -11.18
N GLU A 176 1.28 -15.44 -10.52
CA GLU A 176 2.68 -15.26 -10.92
C GLU A 176 2.96 -15.83 -12.30
N GLN A 177 2.48 -17.02 -12.62
CA GLN A 177 2.70 -17.66 -13.92
C GLN A 177 2.07 -16.84 -15.07
N LYS A 178 0.84 -16.35 -14.90
CA LYS A 178 0.15 -15.54 -15.91
C LYS A 178 0.83 -14.20 -16.18
N THR A 179 1.49 -13.65 -15.17
CA THR A 179 2.11 -12.31 -15.26
C THR A 179 3.63 -12.32 -15.31
N ARG A 180 4.29 -13.49 -15.28
CA ARG A 180 5.76 -13.65 -15.17
C ARG A 180 6.58 -12.90 -16.21
N ARG A 181 6.02 -12.70 -17.41
CA ARG A 181 6.69 -12.04 -18.54
C ARG A 181 6.58 -10.51 -18.51
N TYR A 182 5.77 -9.95 -17.62
CA TYR A 182 5.55 -8.52 -17.50
C TYR A 182 6.67 -7.85 -16.71
N SER A 183 6.97 -6.58 -17.04
CA SER A 183 8.09 -5.86 -16.44
C SER A 183 7.86 -4.36 -16.25
N ASN A 184 6.72 -3.82 -16.72
CA ASN A 184 6.47 -2.38 -16.60
C ASN A 184 6.15 -1.96 -15.17
N PHE A 185 5.38 -2.81 -14.45
CA PHE A 185 5.02 -2.60 -13.06
C PHE A 185 5.15 -3.91 -12.30
N THR A 186 5.51 -3.82 -11.01
CA THR A 186 5.53 -4.98 -10.11
C THR A 186 4.63 -4.72 -8.91
N PHE A 187 3.68 -5.62 -8.69
CA PHE A 187 2.84 -5.66 -7.51
C PHE A 187 3.23 -6.86 -6.65
N THR A 188 3.74 -6.60 -5.44
CA THR A 188 4.10 -7.63 -4.47
C THR A 188 3.11 -7.65 -3.31
N VAL A 189 2.54 -8.82 -3.01
CA VAL A 189 1.71 -9.03 -1.84
C VAL A 189 2.48 -9.86 -0.79
N CYS A 190 2.70 -9.27 0.40
CA CYS A 190 3.36 -9.96 1.50
C CYS A 190 2.35 -10.80 2.28
N LEU A 191 2.50 -12.14 2.21
CA LEU A 191 1.66 -13.15 2.83
C LEU A 191 2.50 -14.10 3.70
N ALA A 192 2.03 -14.42 4.89
CA ALA A 192 2.82 -15.15 5.88
C ALA A 192 4.22 -14.53 6.06
N TYR A 193 4.28 -13.20 6.00
CA TYR A 193 5.51 -12.44 5.95
C TYR A 193 5.90 -11.92 7.35
N GLY A 194 7.20 -11.90 7.61
CA GLY A 194 7.81 -11.22 8.74
C GLY A 194 9.27 -10.89 8.42
N GLY A 195 9.68 -9.64 8.64
CA GLY A 195 11.02 -9.18 8.29
C GLY A 195 12.12 -9.83 9.13
N ARG A 196 11.84 -10.21 10.39
CA ARG A 196 12.78 -10.98 11.20
C ARG A 196 12.98 -12.39 10.64
N GLU A 197 11.90 -13.03 10.24
CA GLU A 197 11.90 -14.35 9.61
C GLU A 197 12.64 -14.33 8.28
N GLU A 198 12.40 -13.31 7.47
CA GLU A 198 13.08 -13.10 6.19
C GLU A 198 14.59 -12.96 6.38
N ILE A 199 15.03 -12.13 7.33
CA ILE A 199 16.46 -11.96 7.63
C ILE A 199 17.08 -13.27 8.10
N VAL A 200 16.40 -14.02 8.99
CA VAL A 200 16.88 -15.33 9.46
C VAL A 200 16.99 -16.33 8.32
N ASP A 201 16.03 -16.34 7.38
CA ASP A 201 16.07 -17.26 6.24
C ASP A 201 17.19 -16.86 5.26
N ALA A 202 17.43 -15.55 5.04
CA ALA A 202 18.58 -15.07 4.27
C ALA A 202 19.92 -15.45 4.92
N VAL A 203 20.05 -15.30 6.25
CA VAL A 203 21.27 -15.70 6.99
C VAL A 203 21.52 -17.21 6.90
N LYS A 204 20.46 -18.02 6.97
CA LYS A 204 20.59 -19.48 6.79
C LYS A 204 21.09 -19.84 5.40
N ALA A 205 20.60 -19.17 4.36
CA ALA A 205 21.06 -19.37 2.99
C ALA A 205 22.54 -19.00 2.84
N VAL A 206 22.96 -17.86 3.37
CA VAL A 206 24.38 -17.45 3.41
C VAL A 206 25.24 -18.47 4.15
N ALA A 207 24.80 -18.96 5.31
CA ALA A 207 25.54 -19.96 6.09
C ALA A 207 25.66 -21.31 5.34
N SER A 208 24.62 -21.69 4.59
CA SER A 208 24.64 -22.89 3.75
C SER A 208 25.68 -22.77 2.62
N ASP A 209 25.68 -21.61 1.90
CA ASP A 209 26.61 -21.36 0.80
C ASP A 209 28.07 -21.25 1.30
N TYR A 210 28.26 -20.71 2.50
CA TYR A 210 29.58 -20.71 3.15
C TYR A 210 30.03 -22.13 3.49
N ALA A 211 29.15 -22.95 4.07
CA ALA A 211 29.48 -24.32 4.46
C ALA A 211 29.75 -25.22 3.24
N SER A 212 29.13 -24.98 2.09
CA SER A 212 29.37 -25.69 0.83
C SER A 212 30.62 -25.19 0.08
N GLY A 213 31.22 -24.08 0.52
CA GLY A 213 32.35 -23.43 -0.16
C GLY A 213 32.00 -22.57 -1.35
N GLU A 214 30.70 -22.34 -1.60
CA GLU A 214 30.20 -21.46 -2.69
C GLU A 214 30.40 -19.98 -2.37
N LEU A 215 30.48 -19.64 -1.07
CA LEU A 215 30.66 -18.26 -0.61
C LEU A 215 31.81 -18.18 0.40
N ALA A 216 32.80 -17.32 0.16
CA ALA A 216 33.90 -17.08 1.11
C ALA A 216 33.41 -16.07 2.18
N LEU A 217 33.96 -16.22 3.42
CA LEU A 217 33.57 -15.37 4.56
C LEU A 217 33.76 -13.88 4.30
N GLU A 218 34.87 -13.51 3.66
CA GLU A 218 35.21 -12.13 3.29
C GLU A 218 34.24 -11.50 2.25
N ASN A 219 33.46 -12.30 1.54
CA ASN A 219 32.48 -11.86 0.55
C ASN A 219 31.08 -11.70 1.15
N ILE A 220 30.89 -12.03 2.44
CA ILE A 220 29.61 -11.84 3.13
C ILE A 220 29.46 -10.35 3.45
N ASP A 221 28.68 -9.65 2.64
CA ASP A 221 28.36 -8.23 2.81
C ASP A 221 26.82 -7.99 2.79
N THR A 222 26.42 -6.73 2.89
CA THR A 222 25.01 -6.34 2.85
C THR A 222 24.32 -6.73 1.53
N LYS A 223 25.08 -6.77 0.42
CA LYS A 223 24.54 -7.15 -0.89
C LYS A 223 24.23 -8.65 -0.94
N GLU A 224 25.10 -9.47 -0.32
CA GLU A 224 24.86 -10.92 -0.26
C GLU A 224 23.65 -11.27 0.60
N ILE A 225 23.39 -10.52 1.68
CA ILE A 225 22.14 -10.66 2.44
C ILE A 225 20.94 -10.21 1.57
N SER A 226 21.01 -9.01 0.94
CA SER A 226 19.92 -8.48 0.14
C SER A 226 19.51 -9.41 -1.01
N LYS A 227 20.45 -10.10 -1.65
CA LYS A 227 20.17 -11.08 -2.72
C LYS A 227 19.35 -12.30 -2.28
N ARG A 228 19.29 -12.56 -0.97
CA ARG A 228 18.59 -13.72 -0.39
C ARG A 228 17.32 -13.37 0.35
N LEU A 229 16.91 -12.11 0.29
CA LEU A 229 15.59 -11.68 0.75
C LEU A 229 14.50 -12.21 -0.20
N TYR A 230 13.28 -12.27 0.29
CA TYR A 230 12.17 -12.87 -0.45
C TYR A 230 11.83 -12.15 -1.77
N ASP A 231 12.10 -10.86 -1.86
CA ASP A 231 11.83 -10.05 -3.06
C ASP A 231 13.06 -9.23 -3.46
N ALA A 232 14.19 -9.92 -3.62
CA ALA A 232 15.51 -9.34 -3.88
C ALA A 232 15.66 -8.61 -5.23
N ASP A 233 14.73 -8.87 -6.17
CA ASP A 233 14.82 -8.34 -7.54
C ASP A 233 14.21 -6.94 -7.70
N ILE A 234 13.58 -6.40 -6.67
CA ILE A 234 12.99 -5.06 -6.71
C ILE A 234 13.78 -4.09 -5.82
N PRO A 235 13.78 -2.78 -6.14
CA PRO A 235 14.46 -1.79 -5.30
C PRO A 235 13.80 -1.66 -3.93
N ASP A 236 14.56 -1.21 -2.94
CA ASP A 236 14.03 -0.87 -1.62
C ASP A 236 12.91 0.18 -1.72
N PRO A 237 11.92 0.16 -0.82
CA PRO A 237 10.86 1.17 -0.81
C PRO A 237 11.40 2.58 -0.56
N ASP A 238 10.97 3.55 -1.38
CA ASP A 238 11.22 4.96 -1.12
C ASP A 238 10.29 5.51 -0.04
N LEU A 239 9.03 5.02 -0.04
CA LEU A 239 7.96 5.49 0.84
C LEU A 239 7.18 4.31 1.42
N VAL A 240 7.07 4.27 2.75
CA VAL A 240 6.20 3.33 3.48
C VAL A 240 5.01 4.09 4.05
N ILE A 241 3.80 3.67 3.71
CA ILE A 241 2.56 4.25 4.21
C ILE A 241 1.91 3.26 5.18
N ARG A 242 1.54 3.71 6.38
CA ARG A 242 0.70 2.94 7.29
C ARG A 242 -0.56 3.69 7.65
N THR A 243 -1.70 3.01 7.50
CA THR A 243 -3.02 3.52 7.84
C THR A 243 -3.41 3.21 9.29
N SER A 244 -4.46 3.89 9.79
CA SER A 244 -5.11 3.61 11.09
C SER A 244 -4.37 4.10 12.34
N GLY A 245 -3.47 5.10 12.23
CA GLY A 245 -2.93 5.84 13.37
C GLY A 245 -1.83 5.11 14.16
N GLU A 246 -1.38 3.95 13.72
CA GLU A 246 -0.32 3.21 14.39
C GLU A 246 1.05 3.59 13.83
N GLU A 247 1.92 4.15 14.69
CA GLU A 247 3.25 4.65 14.31
C GLU A 247 4.36 3.60 14.53
N ARG A 248 4.22 2.43 13.90
CA ARG A 248 5.21 1.34 13.91
C ARG A 248 5.16 0.56 12.59
N VAL A 249 6.21 -0.19 12.27
CA VAL A 249 6.30 -0.97 11.03
C VAL A 249 5.88 -2.43 11.17
N SER A 250 5.68 -2.91 12.39
CA SER A 250 5.14 -4.25 12.71
C SER A 250 5.81 -5.39 11.94
N ASN A 251 7.14 -5.46 12.01
CA ASN A 251 7.93 -6.53 11.38
C ASN A 251 7.83 -6.55 9.83
N PHE A 252 7.50 -5.40 9.21
CA PHE A 252 7.36 -5.28 7.76
C PHE A 252 8.64 -4.74 7.13
N LEU A 253 9.21 -5.45 6.15
CA LEU A 253 10.35 -5.06 5.31
C LEU A 253 11.54 -4.47 6.09
N LEU A 254 11.89 -5.06 7.27
CA LEU A 254 12.84 -4.47 8.23
C LEU A 254 14.19 -4.12 7.61
N TRP A 255 14.69 -4.93 6.70
CA TRP A 255 15.95 -4.69 6.00
C TRP A 255 15.80 -3.58 4.97
N GLN A 256 14.78 -3.68 4.14
CA GLN A 256 14.59 -2.85 2.97
C GLN A 256 14.18 -1.40 3.32
N ILE A 257 13.50 -1.18 4.47
CA ILE A 257 13.01 0.16 4.86
C ILE A 257 14.02 1.01 5.62
N ALA A 258 15.27 0.58 5.72
CA ALA A 258 16.31 1.27 6.50
C ALA A 258 16.48 2.76 6.11
N TYR A 259 16.21 3.11 4.86
CA TYR A 259 16.30 4.47 4.33
C TYR A 259 14.98 5.00 3.74
N SER A 260 13.89 4.29 3.97
CA SER A 260 12.56 4.69 3.49
C SER A 260 12.00 5.87 4.28
N GLU A 261 11.27 6.76 3.61
CA GLU A 261 10.43 7.74 4.30
C GLU A 261 9.16 7.05 4.83
N LEU A 262 8.85 7.29 6.11
CA LEU A 262 7.66 6.72 6.75
C LEU A 262 6.55 7.77 6.82
N TYR A 263 5.34 7.39 6.41
CA TYR A 263 4.14 8.20 6.48
C TYR A 263 3.03 7.46 7.23
N PHE A 264 2.58 8.03 8.34
CA PHE A 264 1.49 7.47 9.16
C PHE A 264 0.24 8.34 9.01
N THR A 265 -0.93 7.70 8.91
CA THR A 265 -2.22 8.41 8.82
C THR A 265 -3.28 7.73 9.68
N ASP A 266 -4.15 8.52 10.32
CA ASP A 266 -5.27 8.03 11.15
C ASP A 266 -6.38 7.39 10.32
N VAL A 267 -6.38 7.55 9.01
CA VAL A 267 -7.41 7.01 8.11
C VAL A 267 -7.34 5.48 8.11
N HIS A 268 -8.46 4.79 8.36
CA HIS A 268 -8.53 3.34 8.22
C HIS A 268 -8.41 2.94 6.75
N TRP A 269 -7.75 1.80 6.49
CA TRP A 269 -7.48 1.35 5.12
C TRP A 269 -8.69 1.39 4.18
N PRO A 270 -9.88 0.86 4.53
CA PRO A 270 -11.04 0.93 3.63
C PRO A 270 -11.49 2.36 3.28
N SER A 271 -11.17 3.34 4.12
CA SER A 271 -11.50 4.77 3.92
C SER A 271 -10.37 5.57 3.25
N PHE A 272 -9.21 4.95 2.99
CA PHE A 272 -8.06 5.61 2.37
C PHE A 272 -8.43 6.15 0.99
N SER A 273 -8.17 7.43 0.74
CA SER A 273 -8.56 8.11 -0.49
C SER A 273 -7.37 8.43 -1.38
N LYS A 274 -7.66 8.80 -2.63
CA LYS A 274 -6.64 9.27 -3.58
C LYS A 274 -5.91 10.52 -3.08
N ALA A 275 -6.62 11.39 -2.35
CA ALA A 275 -6.04 12.57 -1.74
C ALA A 275 -5.04 12.17 -0.62
N ASP A 276 -5.36 11.16 0.20
CA ASP A 276 -4.45 10.68 1.25
C ASP A 276 -3.16 10.09 0.64
N LEU A 277 -3.25 9.34 -0.47
CA LEU A 277 -2.07 8.87 -1.21
C LEU A 277 -1.22 10.05 -1.71
N TYR A 278 -1.86 11.06 -2.27
CA TYR A 278 -1.16 12.23 -2.79
C TYR A 278 -0.51 13.06 -1.66
N ASP A 279 -1.17 13.19 -0.50
CA ASP A 279 -0.60 13.84 0.69
C ASP A 279 0.65 13.08 1.20
N ALA A 280 0.64 11.75 1.16
CA ALA A 280 1.81 10.94 1.50
C ALA A 280 2.98 11.17 0.52
N ILE A 281 2.71 11.17 -0.79
CA ILE A 281 3.73 11.43 -1.82
C ILE A 281 4.25 12.87 -1.73
N GLU A 282 3.39 13.88 -1.51
CA GLU A 282 3.80 15.27 -1.34
C GLU A 282 4.73 15.43 -0.11
N THR A 283 4.43 14.71 0.98
CA THR A 283 5.28 14.66 2.17
C THR A 283 6.66 14.07 1.88
N PHE A 284 6.72 12.94 1.17
CA PHE A 284 7.95 12.34 0.69
C PHE A 284 8.79 13.33 -0.13
N GLN A 285 8.19 13.99 -1.12
CA GLN A 285 8.85 14.97 -1.98
C GLN A 285 9.40 16.16 -1.17
N MET A 286 8.66 16.63 -0.15
CA MET A 286 9.11 17.72 0.72
C MET A 286 10.32 17.32 1.59
N ARG A 287 10.38 16.08 2.09
CA ARG A 287 11.49 15.58 2.91
C ARG A 287 12.75 15.40 2.08
N ARG A 288 12.67 14.76 0.91
CA ARG A 288 13.81 14.61 0.01
C ARG A 288 14.48 15.92 -0.36
N ARG A 289 13.72 17.00 -0.56
CA ARG A 289 14.28 18.32 -0.82
C ARG A 289 15.11 18.92 0.33
N ARG A 290 14.86 18.49 1.57
CA ARG A 290 15.64 18.96 2.73
C ARG A 290 16.98 18.25 2.87
N TYR A 291 17.08 17.01 2.41
CA TYR A 291 18.31 16.22 2.48
C TYR A 291 19.21 16.33 1.24
N GLY A 292 18.70 16.90 0.15
CA GLY A 292 19.42 17.08 -1.12
C GLY A 292 20.13 18.45 -1.27
N ARG A 293 20.40 19.12 -0.16
CA ARG A 293 21.20 20.35 -0.13
C ARG A 293 22.49 20.15 0.61
#